data_258f0611508b2af02ffd67d3ba969770
#
_entry.id   258f0611508b2af02ffd67d3ba969770
#
_cell.length_a   1.000
_cell.length_b   1.000
_cell.length_c   1.000
_cell.angle_alpha   90.00
_cell.angle_beta   90.00
_cell.angle_gamma   90.00
#
_symmetry.space_group_name_H-M   'P 1'
#
loop_
_entity.id
_entity.type
_entity.pdbx_description
1 polymer ?
#
loop_
_entity_poly.entity_id
_entity_poly.type
_entity_poly.pdbx_seq_one_letter_code
_entity_poly.pdbx_strand_id
1 'polypeptide(L)'
;PLHLGLTEAGMGKDGMIASTSALSILLYEGIGDTIRVSLTPESDKDRVNEVFVCKEILSSLSLRKFKPRVVSCPGCGRTSSDYFIKLSRNINKLVENKMSEWKDIYPGVESMTIAVMGCIVNGPGESKHADIGISLPGDNEDPHAPVFIDGKKFKTLSGPDIEGEFINILQGYIETKYKNT
;
A
#
# COMPACT_ATOMS: atom_id res chain seq x y z
N PRO A 1 -11.34 -20.66 -20.78
CA PRO A 1 -11.16 -19.74 -19.65
C PRO A 1 -11.85 -20.27 -18.41
N LEU A 2 -11.19 -20.10 -17.26
CA LEU A 2 -11.70 -20.48 -15.95
C LEU A 2 -12.09 -19.24 -15.15
N HIS A 3 -13.31 -19.26 -14.62
CA HIS A 3 -13.80 -18.23 -13.69
C HIS A 3 -13.83 -18.79 -12.27
N LEU A 4 -12.94 -18.30 -11.41
CA LEU A 4 -12.80 -18.79 -10.05
C LEU A 4 -13.64 -17.98 -9.08
N GLY A 5 -14.26 -18.65 -8.11
CA GLY A 5 -15.00 -17.99 -7.03
C GLY A 5 -15.40 -18.97 -5.93
N LEU A 6 -15.30 -18.52 -4.69
CA LEU A 6 -15.87 -19.23 -3.54
C LEU A 6 -17.31 -18.76 -3.34
N THR A 7 -18.29 -19.67 -3.49
CA THR A 7 -19.71 -19.30 -3.48
C THR A 7 -20.23 -19.04 -2.07
N GLU A 8 -19.81 -19.83 -1.10
CA GLU A 8 -20.31 -19.80 0.29
C GLU A 8 -19.24 -19.22 1.24
N ALA A 9 -18.68 -18.06 0.86
CA ALA A 9 -17.58 -17.46 1.63
C ALA A 9 -18.02 -16.88 2.99
N GLY A 10 -19.29 -16.46 3.11
CA GLY A 10 -19.79 -15.78 4.30
C GLY A 10 -19.79 -14.25 4.16
N MET A 11 -19.79 -13.55 5.29
CA MET A 11 -19.87 -12.09 5.33
C MET A 11 -18.64 -11.45 5.99
N GLY A 12 -18.47 -10.15 5.77
CA GLY A 12 -17.47 -9.36 6.45
C GLY A 12 -16.05 -9.93 6.32
N LYS A 13 -15.31 -9.88 7.41
CA LYS A 13 -13.91 -10.34 7.46
C LYS A 13 -13.75 -11.83 7.19
N ASP A 14 -14.66 -12.64 7.71
CA ASP A 14 -14.60 -14.10 7.56
C ASP A 14 -14.72 -14.49 6.10
N GLY A 15 -15.68 -13.89 5.40
CA GLY A 15 -15.87 -14.08 3.96
C GLY A 15 -14.66 -13.60 3.12
N MET A 16 -14.04 -12.47 3.49
CA MET A 16 -12.82 -11.98 2.83
C MET A 16 -11.65 -12.97 3.01
N ILE A 17 -11.44 -13.47 4.23
CA ILE A 17 -10.36 -14.42 4.54
C ILE A 17 -10.59 -15.73 3.78
N ALA A 18 -11.81 -16.28 3.83
CA ALA A 18 -12.16 -17.50 3.13
C ALA A 18 -11.95 -17.39 1.61
N SER A 19 -12.45 -16.31 1.00
CA SER A 19 -12.28 -16.04 -0.44
C SER A 19 -10.79 -15.88 -0.80
N THR A 20 -10.03 -15.13 -0.01
CA THR A 20 -8.61 -14.93 -0.22
C THR A 20 -7.86 -16.25 -0.17
N SER A 21 -8.10 -17.07 0.85
CA SER A 21 -7.43 -18.36 1.02
C SER A 21 -7.71 -19.30 -0.15
N ALA A 22 -8.98 -19.44 -0.55
CA ALA A 22 -9.37 -20.32 -1.64
C ALA A 22 -8.83 -19.90 -3.00
N LEU A 23 -8.94 -18.60 -3.32
CA LEU A 23 -8.50 -18.07 -4.61
C LEU A 23 -6.98 -18.02 -4.74
N SER A 24 -6.27 -17.68 -3.66
CA SER A 24 -4.83 -17.52 -3.70
C SER A 24 -4.08 -18.79 -4.06
N ILE A 25 -4.55 -19.95 -3.62
CA ILE A 25 -3.93 -21.25 -3.93
C ILE A 25 -3.95 -21.48 -5.44
N LEU A 26 -5.10 -21.34 -6.07
CA LEU A 26 -5.27 -21.58 -7.50
C LEU A 26 -4.53 -20.53 -8.34
N LEU A 27 -4.65 -19.27 -7.97
CA LEU A 27 -4.00 -18.17 -8.67
C LEU A 27 -2.46 -18.25 -8.58
N TYR A 28 -1.92 -18.71 -7.45
CA TYR A 28 -0.48 -18.93 -7.29
C TYR A 28 0.05 -20.02 -8.22
N GLU A 29 -0.76 -21.04 -8.47
CA GLU A 29 -0.47 -22.13 -9.42
C GLU A 29 -0.73 -21.72 -10.89
N GLY A 30 -1.09 -20.45 -11.16
CA GLY A 30 -1.40 -19.96 -12.50
C GLY A 30 -2.75 -20.42 -13.04
N ILE A 31 -3.66 -20.87 -12.18
CA ILE A 31 -4.99 -21.34 -12.56
C ILE A 31 -6.01 -20.22 -12.36
N GLY A 32 -6.76 -19.90 -13.42
CA GLY A 32 -7.85 -18.92 -13.42
C GLY A 32 -7.58 -17.72 -14.31
N ASP A 33 -8.54 -17.40 -15.17
CA ASP A 33 -8.50 -16.25 -16.10
C ASP A 33 -9.23 -15.04 -15.50
N THR A 34 -10.27 -15.29 -14.73
CA THR A 34 -11.05 -14.26 -14.01
C THR A 34 -11.43 -14.76 -12.62
N ILE A 35 -11.68 -13.83 -11.71
CA ILE A 35 -12.06 -14.15 -10.33
C ILE A 35 -13.33 -13.41 -9.90
N ARG A 36 -14.04 -14.00 -8.96
CA ARG A 36 -15.18 -13.41 -8.28
C ARG A 36 -15.04 -13.63 -6.76
N VAL A 37 -15.29 -12.60 -6.01
CA VAL A 37 -15.56 -12.68 -4.58
C VAL A 37 -17.07 -12.52 -4.38
N SER A 38 -17.67 -13.36 -3.54
CA SER A 38 -19.10 -13.28 -3.22
C SER A 38 -19.23 -13.23 -1.70
N LEU A 39 -19.63 -12.06 -1.21
CA LEU A 39 -19.83 -11.83 0.22
C LEU A 39 -21.34 -11.65 0.49
N THR A 40 -21.79 -12.09 1.66
CA THR A 40 -23.12 -11.71 2.14
C THR A 40 -23.09 -10.22 2.49
N PRO A 41 -23.84 -9.35 1.77
CA PRO A 41 -23.79 -7.92 2.01
C PRO A 41 -24.65 -7.55 3.23
N GLU A 42 -24.23 -6.54 3.98
CA GLU A 42 -25.06 -5.90 5.00
C GLU A 42 -26.02 -4.87 4.37
N SER A 43 -25.61 -4.29 3.22
CA SER A 43 -26.40 -3.37 2.42
C SER A 43 -26.04 -3.48 0.93
N ASP A 44 -26.90 -2.97 0.04
CA ASP A 44 -26.65 -2.98 -1.41
C ASP A 44 -25.36 -2.22 -1.80
N LYS A 45 -24.94 -1.25 -0.98
CA LYS A 45 -23.70 -0.50 -1.20
C LYS A 45 -22.45 -1.35 -1.00
N ASP A 46 -22.54 -2.47 -0.28
CA ASP A 46 -21.40 -3.33 0.05
C ASP A 46 -20.98 -4.21 -1.13
N ARG A 47 -21.78 -4.31 -2.20
CA ARG A 47 -21.43 -5.05 -3.42
C ARG A 47 -20.14 -4.56 -4.08
N VAL A 48 -19.81 -3.27 -3.94
CA VAL A 48 -18.55 -2.70 -4.44
C VAL A 48 -17.35 -3.29 -3.70
N ASN A 49 -17.52 -3.69 -2.44
CA ASN A 49 -16.45 -4.30 -1.64
C ASN A 49 -15.95 -5.62 -2.23
N GLU A 50 -16.79 -6.38 -2.92
CA GLU A 50 -16.40 -7.63 -3.58
C GLU A 50 -15.33 -7.38 -4.65
N VAL A 51 -15.49 -6.31 -5.44
CA VAL A 51 -14.51 -5.89 -6.45
C VAL A 51 -13.23 -5.37 -5.81
N PHE A 52 -13.36 -4.65 -4.70
CA PHE A 52 -12.21 -4.17 -3.93
C PHE A 52 -11.38 -5.35 -3.41
N VAL A 53 -12.02 -6.36 -2.81
CA VAL A 53 -11.34 -7.57 -2.33
C VAL A 53 -10.66 -8.33 -3.46
N CYS A 54 -11.29 -8.45 -4.63
CA CYS A 54 -10.66 -9.04 -5.81
C CYS A 54 -9.36 -8.31 -6.21
N LYS A 55 -9.40 -6.98 -6.23
CA LYS A 55 -8.23 -6.15 -6.54
C LYS A 55 -7.10 -6.34 -5.51
N GLU A 56 -7.44 -6.40 -4.23
CA GLU A 56 -6.45 -6.61 -3.16
C GLU A 56 -5.82 -8.01 -3.22
N ILE A 57 -6.60 -9.06 -3.54
CA ILE A 57 -6.08 -10.42 -3.76
C ILE A 57 -5.06 -10.42 -4.91
N LEU A 58 -5.43 -9.88 -6.07
CA LEU A 58 -4.55 -9.83 -7.24
C LEU A 58 -3.29 -8.99 -6.98
N SER A 59 -3.42 -7.88 -6.26
CA SER A 59 -2.29 -7.01 -5.90
C SER A 59 -1.34 -7.68 -4.91
N SER A 60 -1.89 -8.38 -3.91
CA SER A 60 -1.11 -9.09 -2.90
C SER A 60 -0.31 -10.25 -3.48
N LEU A 61 -0.86 -10.94 -4.48
CA LEU A 61 -0.18 -11.99 -5.23
C LEU A 61 0.75 -11.44 -6.34
N SER A 62 0.85 -10.13 -6.48
CA SER A 62 1.62 -9.46 -7.54
C SER A 62 1.20 -9.82 -8.97
N LEU A 63 -0.01 -10.33 -9.15
CA LEU A 63 -0.57 -10.67 -10.47
C LEU A 63 -1.04 -9.44 -11.24
N ARG A 64 -1.60 -8.45 -10.51
CA ARG A 64 -2.04 -7.19 -11.10
C ARG A 64 -2.00 -6.06 -10.08
N LYS A 65 -1.53 -4.90 -10.48
CA LYS A 65 -1.48 -3.70 -9.65
C LYS A 65 -2.63 -2.75 -10.02
N PHE A 66 -3.24 -2.11 -9.03
CA PHE A 66 -4.36 -1.18 -9.22
C PHE A 66 -4.11 0.18 -8.58
N LYS A 67 -3.19 0.24 -7.62
CA LYS A 67 -2.75 1.45 -6.93
C LYS A 67 -1.36 1.22 -6.32
N PRO A 68 -0.60 2.29 -6.04
CA PRO A 68 0.62 2.19 -5.24
C PRO A 68 0.40 1.43 -3.94
N ARG A 69 1.33 0.55 -3.61
CA ARG A 69 1.29 -0.20 -2.36
C ARG A 69 1.97 0.60 -1.26
N VAL A 70 1.23 0.91 -0.21
CA VAL A 70 1.80 1.52 1.00
C VAL A 70 2.12 0.41 1.99
N VAL A 71 3.40 0.25 2.32
CA VAL A 71 3.87 -0.71 3.32
C VAL A 71 4.28 0.03 4.59
N SER A 72 3.95 -0.53 5.74
CA SER A 72 4.35 0.02 7.04
C SER A 72 4.70 -1.10 7.99
N CYS A 73 5.56 -0.80 8.96
CA CYS A 73 5.89 -1.76 10.00
C CYS A 73 4.69 -1.99 10.94
N PRO A 74 4.64 -3.14 11.65
CA PRO A 74 3.54 -3.42 12.59
C PRO A 74 3.56 -2.54 13.85
N GLY A 75 4.61 -1.73 14.05
CA GLY A 75 4.90 -1.09 15.31
C GLY A 75 5.48 -2.09 16.33
N CYS A 76 6.53 -1.73 16.99
CA CYS A 76 7.16 -2.55 18.06
C CYS A 76 7.41 -1.67 19.27
N GLY A 77 8.00 -2.21 20.35
CA GLY A 77 8.32 -1.48 21.56
C GLY A 77 9.28 -0.29 21.40
N ARG A 78 9.77 -0.04 20.18
CA ARG A 78 10.56 1.15 19.83
C ARG A 78 9.71 2.29 19.27
N THR A 79 8.42 2.08 19.11
CA THR A 79 7.50 3.00 18.45
C THR A 79 6.37 3.32 19.42
N SER A 80 6.54 4.29 20.30
CA SER A 80 5.49 4.77 21.22
C SER A 80 4.60 5.82 20.55
N SER A 81 5.08 6.43 19.46
CA SER A 81 4.37 7.49 18.76
C SER A 81 3.39 6.93 17.73
N ASP A 82 2.14 7.37 17.76
CA ASP A 82 1.13 7.10 16.72
C ASP A 82 1.42 7.81 15.40
N TYR A 83 2.51 8.57 15.32
CA TYR A 83 2.76 9.43 14.18
C TYR A 83 2.92 8.65 12.87
N PHE A 84 3.69 7.53 12.90
CA PHE A 84 3.86 6.69 11.70
C PHE A 84 2.53 6.05 11.25
N ILE A 85 1.65 5.70 12.20
CA ILE A 85 0.33 5.15 11.92
C ILE A 85 -0.53 6.21 11.21
N LYS A 86 -0.49 7.44 11.71
CA LYS A 86 -1.21 8.59 11.13
C LYS A 86 -0.68 8.89 9.73
N LEU A 87 0.65 8.97 9.57
CA LEU A 87 1.27 9.19 8.27
C LEU A 87 0.93 8.06 7.28
N SER A 88 1.06 6.80 7.66
CA SER A 88 0.68 5.66 6.81
C SER A 88 -0.78 5.75 6.35
N ARG A 89 -1.68 6.10 7.26
CA ARG A 89 -3.11 6.27 6.96
C ARG A 89 -3.34 7.44 5.99
N ASN A 90 -2.66 8.55 6.18
CA ASN A 90 -2.80 9.74 5.35
C ASN A 90 -2.23 9.49 3.94
N ILE A 91 -1.11 8.80 3.83
CA ILE A 91 -0.54 8.38 2.53
C ILE A 91 -1.48 7.39 1.81
N ASN A 92 -2.06 6.41 2.51
CA ASN A 92 -3.05 5.51 1.91
C ASN A 92 -4.26 6.29 1.36
N LYS A 93 -4.81 7.22 2.14
CA LYS A 93 -5.92 8.09 1.69
C LYS A 93 -5.53 8.97 0.50
N LEU A 94 -4.31 9.52 0.50
CA LEU A 94 -3.80 10.31 -0.62
C LEU A 94 -3.77 9.46 -1.90
N VAL A 95 -3.19 8.26 -1.82
CA VAL A 95 -3.13 7.30 -2.93
C VAL A 95 -4.54 6.96 -3.44
N GLU A 96 -5.48 6.63 -2.55
CA GLU A 96 -6.85 6.29 -2.92
C GLU A 96 -7.57 7.45 -3.61
N ASN A 97 -7.42 8.66 -3.09
CA ASN A 97 -8.08 9.85 -3.64
C ASN A 97 -7.47 10.30 -4.98
N LYS A 98 -6.18 10.11 -5.15
CA LYS A 98 -5.46 10.57 -6.35
C LYS A 98 -5.34 9.52 -7.44
N MET A 99 -5.62 8.24 -7.17
CA MET A 99 -5.37 7.16 -8.11
C MET A 99 -6.13 7.33 -9.43
N SER A 100 -7.36 7.83 -9.41
CA SER A 100 -8.14 8.07 -10.64
C SER A 100 -7.47 9.13 -11.54
N GLU A 101 -6.94 10.19 -10.95
CA GLU A 101 -6.20 11.24 -11.64
C GLU A 101 -4.82 10.75 -12.10
N TRP A 102 -4.08 10.09 -11.19
CA TRP A 102 -2.72 9.63 -11.46
C TRP A 102 -2.65 8.59 -12.56
N LYS A 103 -3.62 7.70 -12.64
CA LYS A 103 -3.65 6.66 -13.66
C LYS A 103 -3.65 7.22 -15.09
N ASP A 104 -4.30 8.37 -15.28
CA ASP A 104 -4.41 9.01 -16.60
C ASP A 104 -3.18 9.86 -16.94
N ILE A 105 -2.51 10.44 -15.91
CA ILE A 105 -1.39 11.37 -16.07
C ILE A 105 -0.03 10.65 -15.96
N TYR A 106 0.04 9.60 -15.13
CA TYR A 106 1.28 8.90 -14.75
C TYR A 106 1.16 7.39 -14.97
N PRO A 107 1.18 6.91 -16.22
CA PRO A 107 1.09 5.47 -16.51
C PRO A 107 2.15 4.67 -15.75
N GLY A 108 1.74 3.57 -15.10
CA GLY A 108 2.64 2.71 -14.32
C GLY A 108 2.77 3.09 -12.85
N VAL A 109 2.21 4.22 -12.41
CA VAL A 109 2.24 4.66 -10.99
C VAL A 109 1.64 3.61 -10.04
N GLU A 110 0.69 2.80 -10.50
CA GLU A 110 0.08 1.72 -9.74
C GLU A 110 1.07 0.64 -9.30
N SER A 111 2.24 0.56 -9.94
CA SER A 111 3.28 -0.39 -9.61
C SER A 111 4.19 0.05 -8.46
N MET A 112 4.10 1.32 -8.06
CA MET A 112 4.96 1.92 -7.05
C MET A 112 4.71 1.33 -5.66
N THR A 113 5.79 1.22 -4.88
CA THR A 113 5.75 0.88 -3.46
C THR A 113 6.24 2.06 -2.62
N ILE A 114 5.45 2.44 -1.63
CA ILE A 114 5.75 3.52 -0.68
C ILE A 114 5.96 2.89 0.69
N ALA A 115 7.08 3.13 1.36
CA ALA A 115 7.35 2.64 2.71
C ALA A 115 7.21 3.73 3.76
N VAL A 116 6.47 3.46 4.83
CA VAL A 116 6.35 4.34 6.00
C VAL A 116 6.73 3.54 7.25
N MET A 117 7.93 3.78 7.78
CA MET A 117 8.50 3.00 8.88
C MET A 117 8.57 3.83 10.16
N GLY A 118 8.29 3.20 11.29
CA GLY A 118 8.16 3.86 12.58
C GLY A 118 9.43 3.89 13.44
N CYS A 119 10.60 3.49 12.91
CA CYS A 119 11.88 3.65 13.59
C CYS A 119 13.04 3.67 12.61
N ILE A 120 14.17 4.27 13.00
CA ILE A 120 15.37 4.36 12.18
C ILE A 120 16.26 3.11 12.25
N VAL A 121 15.94 2.13 13.10
CA VAL A 121 16.73 0.89 13.23
C VAL A 121 16.45 -0.07 12.08
N ASN A 122 15.19 -0.44 11.87
CA ASN A 122 14.79 -1.36 10.80
C ASN A 122 14.26 -0.60 9.55
N GLY A 123 13.77 0.62 9.78
CA GLY A 123 13.15 1.43 8.74
C GLY A 123 14.00 1.67 7.50
N PRO A 124 15.30 2.02 7.62
CA PRO A 124 16.16 2.21 6.46
C PRO A 124 16.32 0.98 5.58
N GLY A 125 16.32 -0.22 6.16
CA GLY A 125 16.36 -1.49 5.42
C GLY A 125 15.11 -1.64 4.54
N GLU A 126 13.94 -1.55 5.15
CA GLU A 126 12.66 -1.67 4.45
C GLU A 126 12.41 -0.51 3.48
N SER A 127 12.76 0.72 3.85
CA SER A 127 12.60 1.89 2.99
C SER A 127 13.45 1.83 1.72
N LYS A 128 14.60 1.13 1.76
CA LYS A 128 15.47 0.92 0.59
C LYS A 128 14.89 -0.06 -0.42
N HIS A 129 14.02 -0.96 -0.01
CA HIS A 129 13.36 -1.92 -0.89
C HIS A 129 12.11 -1.35 -1.57
N ALA A 130 11.63 -0.19 -1.13
CA ALA A 130 10.54 0.53 -1.75
C ALA A 130 11.06 1.52 -2.81
N ASP A 131 10.20 1.95 -3.72
CA ASP A 131 10.52 3.02 -4.68
C ASP A 131 10.78 4.33 -3.96
N ILE A 132 9.97 4.63 -2.95
CA ILE A 132 10.18 5.75 -2.02
C ILE A 132 9.80 5.31 -0.61
N GLY A 133 10.60 5.71 0.37
CA GLY A 133 10.34 5.35 1.78
C GLY A 133 10.83 6.40 2.76
N ILE A 134 10.13 6.50 3.87
CA ILE A 134 10.51 7.31 5.02
C ILE A 134 10.64 6.43 6.27
N SER A 135 11.68 6.69 7.05
CA SER A 135 11.87 6.07 8.37
C SER A 135 11.74 7.15 9.43
N LEU A 136 10.63 7.11 10.17
CA LEU A 136 10.37 8.07 11.24
C LEU A 136 11.20 7.70 12.47
N PRO A 137 11.55 8.68 13.32
CA PRO A 137 12.22 8.39 14.57
C PRO A 137 11.30 7.61 15.52
N GLY A 138 11.87 6.62 16.19
CA GLY A 138 11.24 5.90 17.29
C GLY A 138 11.48 6.62 18.63
N ASP A 139 11.17 5.92 19.75
CA ASP A 139 11.39 6.43 21.08
C ASP A 139 12.86 6.65 21.36
N ASN A 140 13.18 7.80 21.97
CA ASN A 140 14.56 8.21 22.29
C ASN A 140 15.52 8.27 21.09
N GLU A 141 15.01 8.33 19.86
CA GLU A 141 15.79 8.56 18.66
C GLU A 141 15.80 10.07 18.34
N ASP A 142 16.87 10.53 17.67
CA ASP A 142 16.93 11.92 17.19
C ASP A 142 15.74 12.19 16.24
N PRO A 143 15.11 13.38 16.31
CA PRO A 143 13.92 13.72 15.56
C PRO A 143 14.23 13.93 14.07
N HIS A 144 14.88 12.95 13.45
CA HIS A 144 15.30 12.93 12.08
C HIS A 144 14.65 11.79 11.32
N ALA A 145 14.01 12.10 10.20
CA ALA A 145 13.32 11.15 9.35
C ALA A 145 14.04 11.02 7.99
N PRO A 146 14.94 10.06 7.82
CA PRO A 146 15.57 9.83 6.52
C PRO A 146 14.56 9.33 5.49
N VAL A 147 14.60 9.95 4.31
CA VAL A 147 13.84 9.56 3.12
C VAL A 147 14.78 8.87 2.14
N PHE A 148 14.30 7.77 1.57
CA PHE A 148 14.99 6.97 0.57
C PHE A 148 14.20 6.99 -0.74
N ILE A 149 14.91 7.08 -1.87
CA ILE A 149 14.37 7.00 -3.22
C ILE A 149 15.22 6.01 -4.01
N ASP A 150 14.59 5.04 -4.66
CA ASP A 150 15.25 4.01 -5.47
C ASP A 150 16.46 3.37 -4.75
N GLY A 151 16.25 3.02 -3.47
CA GLY A 151 17.26 2.38 -2.62
C GLY A 151 18.35 3.28 -2.05
N LYS A 152 18.38 4.58 -2.38
CA LYS A 152 19.40 5.53 -1.92
C LYS A 152 18.80 6.55 -0.97
N LYS A 153 19.60 6.94 0.05
CA LYS A 153 19.20 8.05 0.93
C LYS A 153 19.14 9.34 0.11
N PHE A 154 17.97 9.97 0.09
CA PHE A 154 17.71 11.20 -0.65
C PHE A 154 17.87 12.44 0.23
N LYS A 155 17.10 12.50 1.33
CA LYS A 155 17.08 13.66 2.24
C LYS A 155 16.78 13.16 3.67
N THR A 156 17.14 13.93 4.67
CA THR A 156 16.66 13.73 6.04
C THR A 156 15.73 14.88 6.39
N LEU A 157 14.50 14.56 6.76
CA LEU A 157 13.51 15.51 7.19
C LEU A 157 13.58 15.72 8.70
N SER A 158 13.27 16.92 9.16
CA SER A 158 13.21 17.29 10.56
C SER A 158 12.27 18.49 10.75
N GLY A 159 11.75 18.67 11.95
CA GLY A 159 10.86 19.79 12.26
C GLY A 159 9.38 19.42 12.31
N PRO A 160 8.47 20.39 12.33
CA PRO A 160 7.05 20.15 12.62
C PRO A 160 6.24 19.60 11.45
N ASP A 161 6.69 19.73 10.21
CA ASP A 161 5.92 19.34 9.01
C ASP A 161 6.62 18.27 8.16
N ILE A 162 7.06 17.20 8.80
CA ILE A 162 7.66 16.04 8.12
C ILE A 162 6.67 15.43 7.10
N GLU A 163 5.37 15.40 7.43
CA GLU A 163 4.33 14.85 6.56
C GLU A 163 4.19 15.65 5.27
N GLY A 164 4.03 16.97 5.36
CA GLY A 164 3.90 17.83 4.17
C GLY A 164 5.14 17.78 3.29
N GLU A 165 6.33 17.80 3.89
CA GLU A 165 7.59 17.68 3.15
C GLU A 165 7.69 16.31 2.46
N PHE A 166 7.31 15.22 3.11
CA PHE A 166 7.32 13.89 2.51
C PHE A 166 6.32 13.76 1.36
N ILE A 167 5.10 14.30 1.52
CA ILE A 167 4.10 14.33 0.45
C ILE A 167 4.61 15.11 -0.77
N ASN A 168 5.27 16.24 -0.56
CA ASN A 168 5.86 17.02 -1.65
C ASN A 168 6.97 16.24 -2.39
N ILE A 169 7.83 15.53 -1.64
CA ILE A 169 8.85 14.66 -2.23
C ILE A 169 8.22 13.52 -3.02
N LEU A 170 7.18 12.88 -2.47
CA LEU A 170 6.43 11.80 -3.14
C LEU A 170 5.81 12.29 -4.45
N GLN A 171 5.17 13.44 -4.47
CA GLN A 171 4.60 14.04 -5.68
C GLN A 171 5.67 14.34 -6.73
N GLY A 172 6.77 14.97 -6.32
CA GLY A 172 7.89 15.26 -7.22
C GLY A 172 8.52 13.97 -7.80
N TYR A 173 8.60 12.91 -7.00
CA TYR A 173 9.07 11.61 -7.47
C TYR A 173 8.13 11.01 -8.52
N ILE A 174 6.83 11.03 -8.29
CA ILE A 174 5.82 10.55 -9.25
C ILE A 174 5.92 11.33 -10.56
N GLU A 175 5.97 12.65 -10.49
CA GLU A 175 6.11 13.51 -11.67
C GLU A 175 7.38 13.24 -12.46
N THR A 176 8.49 12.98 -11.78
CA THR A 176 9.76 12.74 -12.45
C THR A 176 9.84 11.35 -13.07
N LYS A 177 9.34 10.33 -12.37
CA LYS A 177 9.50 8.93 -12.77
C LYS A 177 8.46 8.48 -13.78
N TYR A 178 7.22 8.95 -13.67
CA TYR A 178 6.08 8.43 -14.43
C TYR A 178 5.50 9.39 -15.48
N LYS A 179 5.92 10.66 -15.52
CA LYS A 179 5.40 11.62 -16.51
C LYS A 179 5.97 11.43 -17.93
N ASN A 180 7.10 10.77 -18.05
CA ASN A 180 7.84 10.60 -19.31
C ASN A 180 7.88 9.15 -19.79
N THR A 181 7.01 8.31 -19.26
CA THR A 181 6.84 6.91 -19.69
C THR A 181 5.60 6.79 -20.57
#